data_eca6561c702aab3075a16a29528eee8e
#
_entry.id   eca6561c702aab3075a16a29528eee8e
#
_cell.length_a   1.000
_cell.length_b   1.000
_cell.length_c   1.000
_cell.angle_alpha   90.00
_cell.angle_beta   90.00
_cell.angle_gamma   90.00
#
_symmetry.space_group_name_H-M   'P 1'
#
loop_
_entity.id
_entity.type
_entity.pdbx_description
1 polymer ?
#
loop_
_entity_poly.entity_id
_entity_poly.type
_entity_poly.pdbx_seq_one_letter_code
_entity_poly.pdbx_strand_id
1 'polypeptide(L)'
;TRRSSDLLLESGANIDSITVMVQKEVAEKLQAPVGTRNSGAITAAVNYYGTVEMLFTVPRDSFLPPPNVDSAVIRIDVQKRYADQTRDPQHFFSMLKHGFSQRRKTLVNALSATMHYEKPVLLEALHAMELPETVRMENLTMEQLVELSNRLSGATAEKV
;
A
#
# COMPACT_ATOMS: atom_id res chain seq x y z
N THR A 1 -8.44 14.91 3.51
CA THR A 1 -7.82 15.07 4.86
C THR A 1 -6.84 13.92 5.04
N ARG A 2 -5.54 14.20 5.08
CA ARG A 2 -4.53 13.19 5.44
C ARG A 2 -4.80 12.75 6.88
N ARG A 3 -4.78 11.45 7.13
CA ARG A 3 -4.95 10.92 8.48
C ARG A 3 -3.70 11.23 9.29
N SER A 4 -3.85 11.50 10.58
CA SER A 4 -2.73 11.84 11.49
C SER A 4 -1.62 10.78 11.49
N SER A 5 -1.98 9.50 11.33
CA SER A 5 -1.04 8.38 11.22
C SER A 5 -0.13 8.46 9.99
N ASP A 6 -0.68 8.90 8.85
CA ASP A 6 0.10 9.04 7.60
C ASP A 6 1.14 10.15 7.77
N LEU A 7 0.75 11.27 8.41
CA LEU A 7 1.65 12.38 8.70
C LEU A 7 2.78 11.98 9.66
N LEU A 8 2.51 11.14 10.65
CA LEU A 8 3.52 10.64 11.58
C LEU A 8 4.54 9.75 10.88
N LEU A 9 4.09 8.86 10.00
CA LEU A 9 4.97 7.95 9.23
C LEU A 9 5.80 8.71 8.20
N GLU A 10 5.23 9.74 7.56
CA GLU A 10 5.92 10.58 6.57
C GLU A 10 6.84 11.66 7.20
N SER A 11 6.70 11.95 8.49
CA SER A 11 7.39 13.08 9.16
C SER A 11 8.90 12.93 9.30
N GLY A 12 9.44 11.72 9.05
CA GLY A 12 10.85 11.41 9.30
C GLY A 12 11.24 11.39 10.79
N ALA A 13 10.27 11.48 11.71
CA ALA A 13 10.50 11.34 13.14
C ALA A 13 11.05 9.95 13.46
N ASN A 14 11.91 9.85 14.46
CA ASN A 14 12.43 8.57 14.92
C ASN A 14 11.36 7.87 15.79
N ILE A 15 10.46 7.14 15.12
CA ILE A 15 9.34 6.43 15.73
C ILE A 15 9.60 4.93 15.59
N ASP A 16 9.62 4.21 16.70
CA ASP A 16 9.82 2.76 16.72
C ASP A 16 8.49 2.00 16.52
N SER A 17 7.40 2.52 17.06
CA SER A 17 6.08 1.94 16.89
C SER A 17 4.96 2.95 17.02
N ILE A 18 3.83 2.64 16.39
CA ILE A 18 2.59 3.42 16.47
C ILE A 18 1.46 2.48 16.92
N THR A 19 0.78 2.85 18.01
CA THR A 19 -0.41 2.11 18.47
C THR A 19 -1.64 3.00 18.28
N VAL A 20 -2.62 2.49 17.54
CA VAL A 20 -3.85 3.23 17.23
C VAL A 20 -5.07 2.33 17.32
N MET A 21 -6.21 2.94 17.59
CA MET A 21 -7.51 2.27 17.52
C MET A 21 -8.20 2.65 16.22
N VAL A 22 -8.67 1.64 15.50
CA VAL A 22 -9.37 1.77 14.22
C VAL A 22 -10.61 0.87 14.21
N GLN A 23 -11.47 1.01 13.22
CA GLN A 23 -12.55 0.04 13.01
C GLN A 23 -11.98 -1.36 12.78
N LYS A 24 -12.63 -2.40 13.33
CA LYS A 24 -12.17 -3.79 13.24
C LYS A 24 -11.92 -4.24 11.80
N GLU A 25 -12.82 -3.91 10.87
CA GLU A 25 -12.64 -4.21 9.44
C GLU A 25 -11.38 -3.56 8.84
N VAL A 26 -11.06 -2.34 9.29
CA VAL A 26 -9.83 -1.64 8.86
C VAL A 26 -8.60 -2.35 9.42
N ALA A 27 -8.63 -2.75 10.69
CA ALA A 27 -7.53 -3.50 11.30
C ALA A 27 -7.27 -4.82 10.55
N GLU A 28 -8.32 -5.58 10.23
CA GLU A 28 -8.23 -6.82 9.47
C GLU A 28 -7.62 -6.61 8.07
N LYS A 29 -8.00 -5.52 7.38
CA LYS A 29 -7.41 -5.16 6.09
C LYS A 29 -5.95 -4.76 6.19
N LEU A 30 -5.57 -4.02 7.23
CA LEU A 30 -4.17 -3.59 7.42
C LEU A 30 -3.25 -4.76 7.77
N GLN A 31 -3.77 -5.76 8.49
CA GLN A 31 -3.03 -6.98 8.85
C GLN A 31 -3.00 -8.01 7.71
N ALA A 32 -3.86 -7.87 6.70
CA ALA A 32 -3.89 -8.82 5.59
C ALA A 32 -2.53 -8.85 4.87
N PRO A 33 -2.06 -10.04 4.44
CA PRO A 33 -0.84 -10.12 3.63
C PRO A 33 -1.00 -9.34 2.32
N VAL A 34 0.01 -8.55 1.97
CA VAL A 34 0.07 -7.88 0.66
C VAL A 34 0.24 -8.94 -0.43
N GLY A 35 -0.43 -8.75 -1.57
CA GLY A 35 -0.48 -9.77 -2.64
C GLY A 35 -1.70 -10.68 -2.56
N THR A 36 -2.63 -10.39 -1.66
CA THR A 36 -3.89 -11.13 -1.53
C THR A 36 -5.09 -10.26 -1.92
N ARG A 37 -6.22 -10.89 -2.22
CA ARG A 37 -7.48 -10.20 -2.57
C ARG A 37 -7.93 -9.19 -1.51
N ASN A 38 -7.57 -9.41 -0.26
CA ASN A 38 -7.95 -8.54 0.86
C ASN A 38 -7.02 -7.32 0.99
N SER A 39 -5.88 -7.32 0.31
CA SER A 39 -4.97 -6.17 0.30
C SER A 39 -5.52 -5.01 -0.53
N GLY A 40 -5.10 -3.81 -0.18
CA GLY A 40 -5.46 -2.58 -0.87
C GLY A 40 -4.33 -1.56 -0.79
N ALA A 41 -4.55 -0.37 -1.36
CA ALA A 41 -3.56 0.69 -1.33
C ALA A 41 -3.10 1.02 0.11
N ILE A 42 -4.04 1.09 1.06
CA ILE A 42 -3.72 1.38 2.46
C ILE A 42 -2.95 0.22 3.12
N THR A 43 -3.29 -1.05 2.78
CA THR A 43 -2.55 -2.22 3.27
C THR A 43 -1.09 -2.14 2.83
N ALA A 44 -0.85 -1.91 1.53
CA ALA A 44 0.50 -1.78 0.98
C ALA A 44 1.24 -0.56 1.55
N ALA A 45 0.55 0.59 1.68
CA ALA A 45 1.15 1.81 2.22
C ALA A 45 1.60 1.66 3.68
N VAL A 46 0.80 1.02 4.53
CA VAL A 46 1.18 0.79 5.93
C VAL A 46 2.28 -0.27 6.03
N ASN A 47 2.18 -1.36 5.27
CA ASN A 47 3.23 -2.40 5.24
C ASN A 47 4.56 -1.90 4.64
N TYR A 48 4.55 -0.82 3.86
CA TYR A 48 5.77 -0.14 3.42
C TYR A 48 6.57 0.44 4.60
N TYR A 49 5.87 0.98 5.60
CA TYR A 49 6.49 1.58 6.79
C TYR A 49 6.76 0.59 7.92
N GLY A 50 6.06 -0.54 7.97
CA GLY A 50 6.25 -1.47 9.06
C GLY A 50 5.32 -2.69 9.03
N THR A 51 5.39 -3.48 10.08
CA THR A 51 4.51 -4.64 10.29
C THR A 51 3.34 -4.27 11.17
N VAL A 52 2.17 -4.84 10.87
CA VAL A 52 0.92 -4.55 11.58
C VAL A 52 0.52 -5.76 12.41
N GLU A 53 0.26 -5.54 13.69
CA GLU A 53 -0.27 -6.53 14.61
C GLU A 53 -1.57 -6.04 15.24
N MET A 54 -2.61 -6.85 15.23
CA MET A 54 -3.84 -6.59 15.96
C MET A 54 -3.64 -7.08 17.40
N LEU A 55 -3.68 -6.16 18.36
CA LEU A 55 -3.47 -6.49 19.77
C LEU A 55 -4.74 -7.03 20.42
N PHE A 56 -5.86 -6.33 20.26
CA PHE A 56 -7.17 -6.75 20.77
C PHE A 56 -8.32 -6.00 20.09
N THR A 57 -9.53 -6.53 20.25
CA THR A 57 -10.78 -5.90 19.81
C THR A 57 -11.46 -5.19 20.96
N VAL A 58 -12.16 -4.07 20.65
CA VAL A 58 -12.97 -3.31 21.60
C VAL A 58 -14.42 -3.35 21.09
N PRO A 59 -15.33 -4.00 21.85
CA PRO A 59 -16.74 -4.05 21.48
C PRO A 59 -17.34 -2.64 21.37
N ARG A 60 -18.26 -2.46 20.44
CA ARG A 60 -18.97 -1.19 20.25
C ARG A 60 -19.69 -0.69 21.51
N ASP A 61 -20.15 -1.60 22.35
CA ASP A 61 -20.88 -1.26 23.58
C ASP A 61 -19.96 -0.65 24.67
N SER A 62 -18.65 -0.65 24.46
CA SER A 62 -17.67 0.04 25.32
C SER A 62 -17.65 1.55 25.12
N PHE A 63 -18.41 2.10 24.18
CA PHE A 63 -18.44 3.54 23.88
C PHE A 63 -19.81 4.17 24.15
N LEU A 64 -19.81 5.44 24.46
CA LEU A 64 -21.04 6.22 24.67
C LEU A 64 -20.99 7.52 23.85
N PRO A 65 -21.83 7.73 22.85
CA PRO A 65 -22.77 6.73 22.28
C PRO A 65 -22.07 5.59 21.57
N PRO A 66 -22.67 4.38 21.51
CA PRO A 66 -22.06 3.22 20.85
C PRO A 66 -21.97 3.45 19.33
N PRO A 67 -20.82 3.17 18.70
CA PRO A 67 -20.69 3.19 17.24
C PRO A 67 -21.41 1.99 16.61
N ASN A 68 -21.52 1.99 15.28
CA ASN A 68 -22.19 0.92 14.54
C ASN A 68 -21.36 -0.36 14.41
N VAL A 69 -20.04 -0.29 14.63
CA VAL A 69 -19.08 -1.38 14.44
C VAL A 69 -18.10 -1.47 15.60
N ASP A 70 -17.55 -2.65 15.82
CA ASP A 70 -16.49 -2.87 16.78
C ASP A 70 -15.20 -2.17 16.33
N SER A 71 -14.36 -1.80 17.30
CA SER A 71 -13.03 -1.28 17.09
C SER A 71 -11.96 -2.33 17.35
N ALA A 72 -10.76 -2.09 16.89
CA ALA A 72 -9.58 -2.87 17.23
C ALA A 72 -8.39 -1.95 17.49
N VAL A 73 -7.55 -2.33 18.43
CA VAL A 73 -6.27 -1.69 18.67
C VAL A 73 -5.21 -2.45 17.90
N ILE A 74 -4.48 -1.73 17.05
CA ILE A 74 -3.37 -2.26 16.26
C ILE A 74 -2.08 -1.57 16.67
N ARG A 75 -0.99 -2.30 16.55
CA ARG A 75 0.37 -1.79 16.66
C ARG A 75 1.05 -1.91 15.29
N ILE A 76 1.75 -0.86 14.89
CA ILE A 76 2.58 -0.81 13.71
C ILE A 76 4.02 -0.68 14.19
N ASP A 77 4.83 -1.71 14.03
CA ASP A 77 6.26 -1.66 14.31
C ASP A 77 6.98 -1.11 13.09
N VAL A 78 7.54 0.11 13.23
CA VAL A 78 8.12 0.87 12.11
C VAL A 78 9.44 0.24 11.67
N GLN A 79 9.58 0.00 10.36
CA GLN A 79 10.75 -0.57 9.73
C GLN A 79 11.11 0.25 8.49
N LYS A 80 12.40 0.38 8.20
CA LYS A 80 12.88 1.14 7.02
C LYS A 80 13.18 0.25 5.80
N ARG A 81 12.88 -1.06 5.89
CA ARG A 81 13.27 -2.06 4.87
C ARG A 81 12.90 -1.65 3.45
N TYR A 82 11.66 -1.25 3.21
CA TYR A 82 11.21 -0.89 1.87
C TYR A 82 11.57 0.56 1.50
N ALA A 83 11.67 1.46 2.47
CA ALA A 83 12.12 2.83 2.25
C ALA A 83 13.54 2.87 1.68
N ASP A 84 14.44 2.04 2.21
CA ASP A 84 15.83 1.97 1.74
C ASP A 84 15.96 1.35 0.34
N GLN A 85 14.96 0.58 -0.11
CA GLN A 85 14.93 -0.06 -1.43
C GLN A 85 14.19 0.76 -2.50
N THR A 86 13.43 1.77 -2.10
CA THR A 86 12.58 2.56 -3.01
C THR A 86 13.34 3.78 -3.53
N ARG A 87 13.51 3.87 -4.87
CA ARG A 87 14.19 5.00 -5.52
C ARG A 87 13.41 6.31 -5.41
N ASP A 88 12.11 6.25 -5.63
CA ASP A 88 11.19 7.39 -5.60
C ASP A 88 9.95 7.04 -4.77
N PRO A 89 9.91 7.41 -3.47
CA PRO A 89 8.76 7.17 -2.61
C PRO A 89 7.49 7.86 -3.10
N GLN A 90 7.58 9.06 -3.68
CA GLN A 90 6.40 9.78 -4.19
C GLN A 90 5.77 9.03 -5.36
N HIS A 91 6.60 8.54 -6.29
CA HIS A 91 6.16 7.70 -7.38
C HIS A 91 5.51 6.41 -6.85
N PHE A 92 6.14 5.75 -5.88
CA PHE A 92 5.61 4.52 -5.27
C PHE A 92 4.20 4.70 -4.70
N PHE A 93 3.98 5.71 -3.86
CA PHE A 93 2.65 5.96 -3.29
C PHE A 93 1.61 6.42 -4.32
N SER A 94 2.05 7.19 -5.33
CA SER A 94 1.19 7.55 -6.47
C SER A 94 0.75 6.30 -7.23
N MET A 95 1.68 5.40 -7.54
CA MET A 95 1.40 4.13 -8.22
C MET A 95 0.43 3.25 -7.42
N LEU A 96 0.61 3.12 -6.10
CA LEU A 96 -0.34 2.40 -5.25
C LEU A 96 -1.75 2.99 -5.34
N LYS A 97 -1.88 4.31 -5.14
CA LYS A 97 -3.17 5.01 -5.19
C LYS A 97 -3.88 4.78 -6.52
N HIS A 98 -3.18 4.97 -7.62
CA HIS A 98 -3.74 4.89 -8.96
C HIS A 98 -4.01 3.43 -9.39
N GLY A 99 -3.10 2.52 -9.14
CA GLY A 99 -3.26 1.10 -9.50
C GLY A 99 -4.41 0.43 -8.74
N PHE A 100 -4.53 0.68 -7.44
CA PHE A 100 -5.63 0.13 -6.63
C PHE A 100 -6.98 0.84 -6.84
N SER A 101 -7.03 1.99 -7.51
CA SER A 101 -8.30 2.66 -7.87
C SER A 101 -9.10 1.86 -8.90
N GLN A 102 -8.43 1.02 -9.69
CA GLN A 102 -9.00 0.23 -10.77
C GLN A 102 -8.94 -1.28 -10.51
N ARG A 103 -9.34 -1.73 -9.32
CA ARG A 103 -9.16 -3.13 -8.82
C ARG A 103 -9.59 -4.23 -9.79
N ARG A 104 -10.63 -4.01 -10.60
CA ARG A 104 -11.13 -5.00 -11.57
C ARG A 104 -10.34 -5.05 -12.88
N LYS A 105 -9.41 -4.13 -13.10
CA LYS A 105 -8.56 -4.07 -14.30
C LYS A 105 -7.24 -4.78 -14.06
N THR A 106 -6.62 -5.24 -15.16
CA THR A 106 -5.22 -5.66 -15.12
C THR A 106 -4.33 -4.47 -14.77
N LEU A 107 -3.16 -4.74 -14.20
CA LEU A 107 -2.19 -3.71 -13.84
C LEU A 107 -1.86 -2.79 -15.02
N VAL A 108 -1.63 -3.37 -16.20
CA VAL A 108 -1.35 -2.62 -17.45
C VAL A 108 -2.49 -1.65 -17.77
N ASN A 109 -3.73 -2.11 -17.74
CA ASN A 109 -4.87 -1.25 -18.05
C ASN A 109 -5.14 -0.21 -16.95
N ALA A 110 -4.90 -0.54 -15.67
CA ALA A 110 -5.07 0.38 -14.57
C ALA A 110 -4.07 1.54 -14.64
N LEU A 111 -2.77 1.24 -14.74
CA LEU A 111 -1.71 2.26 -14.74
C LEU A 111 -1.67 3.06 -16.05
N SER A 112 -1.95 2.43 -17.20
CA SER A 112 -2.07 3.17 -18.47
C SER A 112 -3.19 4.20 -18.43
N ALA A 113 -4.35 3.86 -17.85
CA ALA A 113 -5.48 4.77 -17.76
C ALA A 113 -5.31 5.89 -16.72
N THR A 114 -4.58 5.65 -15.63
CA THR A 114 -4.54 6.56 -14.48
C THR A 114 -3.23 7.32 -14.32
N MET A 115 -2.12 6.75 -14.80
CA MET A 115 -0.78 7.35 -14.75
C MET A 115 -0.21 7.64 -16.14
N HIS A 116 -0.98 7.37 -17.19
CA HIS A 116 -0.63 7.65 -18.58
C HIS A 116 0.64 6.94 -19.09
N TYR A 117 1.01 5.81 -18.48
CA TYR A 117 2.07 4.98 -19.02
C TYR A 117 1.67 4.33 -20.35
N GLU A 118 2.60 4.28 -21.29
CA GLU A 118 2.41 3.49 -22.49
C GLU A 118 2.39 2.00 -22.15
N LYS A 119 1.44 1.26 -22.74
CA LYS A 119 1.30 -0.17 -22.45
C LYS A 119 2.55 -1.00 -22.71
N PRO A 120 3.34 -0.75 -23.79
CA PRO A 120 4.59 -1.48 -24.01
C PRO A 120 5.58 -1.36 -22.84
N VAL A 121 5.72 -0.16 -22.23
CA VAL A 121 6.60 0.07 -21.08
C VAL A 121 6.16 -0.77 -19.87
N LEU A 122 4.85 -0.83 -19.62
CA LEU A 122 4.30 -1.64 -18.54
C LEU A 122 4.49 -3.15 -18.79
N LEU A 123 4.29 -3.61 -20.02
CA LEU A 123 4.49 -5.00 -20.40
C LEU A 123 5.95 -5.42 -20.28
N GLU A 124 6.88 -4.57 -20.71
CA GLU A 124 8.32 -4.80 -20.56
C GLU A 124 8.71 -4.94 -19.08
N ALA A 125 8.19 -4.05 -18.22
CA ALA A 125 8.43 -4.15 -16.78
C ALA A 125 7.88 -5.46 -16.19
N LEU A 126 6.68 -5.88 -16.57
CA LEU A 126 6.10 -7.16 -16.11
C LEU A 126 6.90 -8.38 -16.60
N HIS A 127 7.31 -8.40 -17.88
CA HIS A 127 8.12 -9.48 -18.43
C HIS A 127 9.48 -9.58 -17.73
N ALA A 128 10.12 -8.46 -17.45
CA ALA A 128 11.39 -8.41 -16.70
C ALA A 128 11.25 -8.89 -15.24
N MET A 129 10.03 -8.88 -14.70
CA MET A 129 9.68 -9.39 -13.36
C MET A 129 9.08 -10.81 -13.41
N GLU A 130 9.04 -11.44 -14.56
CA GLU A 130 8.42 -12.77 -14.79
C GLU A 130 6.95 -12.82 -14.34
N LEU A 131 6.22 -11.71 -14.48
CA LEU A 131 4.82 -11.59 -14.12
C LEU A 131 3.91 -11.72 -15.34
N PRO A 132 2.72 -12.35 -15.19
CA PRO A 132 1.77 -12.47 -16.29
C PRO A 132 1.15 -11.10 -16.63
N GLU A 133 0.88 -10.85 -17.92
CA GLU A 133 0.25 -9.60 -18.40
C GLU A 133 -1.15 -9.35 -17.80
N THR A 134 -1.80 -10.42 -17.35
CA THR A 134 -3.13 -10.38 -16.74
C THR A 134 -3.11 -10.06 -15.25
N VAL A 135 -1.92 -9.90 -14.65
CA VAL A 135 -1.76 -9.62 -13.21
C VAL A 135 -2.50 -8.33 -12.81
N ARG A 136 -3.01 -8.30 -11.60
CA ARG A 136 -3.65 -7.12 -11.00
C ARG A 136 -2.77 -6.57 -9.86
N MET A 137 -2.94 -5.29 -9.52
CA MET A 137 -2.19 -4.67 -8.42
C MET A 137 -2.32 -5.45 -7.11
N GLU A 138 -3.51 -5.98 -6.81
CA GLU A 138 -3.77 -6.73 -5.58
C GLU A 138 -3.04 -8.06 -5.48
N ASN A 139 -2.47 -8.56 -6.58
CA ASN A 139 -1.75 -9.84 -6.63
C ASN A 139 -0.23 -9.68 -6.41
N LEU A 140 0.29 -8.46 -6.38
CA LEU A 140 1.72 -8.22 -6.19
C LEU A 140 2.10 -8.19 -4.72
N THR A 141 3.22 -8.83 -4.39
CA THR A 141 3.86 -8.73 -3.06
C THR A 141 4.46 -7.33 -2.84
N MET A 142 4.86 -7.00 -1.61
CA MET A 142 5.52 -5.72 -1.34
C MET A 142 6.82 -5.55 -2.14
N GLU A 143 7.62 -6.60 -2.22
CA GLU A 143 8.86 -6.61 -3.01
C GLU A 143 8.58 -6.32 -4.49
N GLN A 144 7.56 -6.96 -5.05
CA GLN A 144 7.15 -6.74 -6.45
C GLN A 144 6.60 -5.33 -6.68
N LEU A 145 5.86 -4.77 -5.72
CA LEU A 145 5.36 -3.39 -5.81
C LEU A 145 6.51 -2.37 -5.80
N VAL A 146 7.51 -2.57 -4.93
CA VAL A 146 8.70 -1.70 -4.87
C VAL A 146 9.53 -1.84 -6.14
N GLU A 147 9.78 -3.06 -6.60
CA GLU A 147 10.51 -3.31 -7.84
C GLU A 147 9.82 -2.69 -9.06
N LEU A 148 8.51 -2.88 -9.20
CA LEU A 148 7.74 -2.26 -10.27
C LEU A 148 7.86 -0.74 -10.27
N SER A 149 7.70 -0.12 -9.10
CA SER A 149 7.86 1.32 -8.97
C SER A 149 9.25 1.79 -9.36
N ASN A 150 10.30 1.08 -8.94
CA ASN A 150 11.68 1.43 -9.28
C ASN A 150 11.97 1.33 -10.78
N ARG A 151 11.39 0.36 -11.48
CA ARG A 151 11.52 0.22 -12.94
C ARG A 151 10.79 1.34 -13.67
N LEU A 152 9.57 1.65 -13.26
CA LEU A 152 8.74 2.68 -13.91
C LEU A 152 9.25 4.10 -13.64
N SER A 153 9.76 4.40 -12.46
CA SER A 153 10.35 5.72 -12.15
C SER A 153 11.60 5.99 -12.99
N GLY A 154 12.41 4.96 -13.29
CA GLY A 154 13.55 5.08 -14.20
C GLY A 154 13.14 5.37 -15.65
N ALA A 155 12.09 4.73 -16.15
CA ALA A 155 11.60 4.93 -17.52
C ALA A 155 11.01 6.34 -17.77
N THR A 156 10.56 7.03 -16.71
CA THR A 156 10.06 8.41 -16.82
C THR A 156 11.21 9.44 -16.90
N ALA A 157 12.36 9.14 -16.30
CA ALA A 157 13.51 10.01 -16.28
C ALA A 157 14.25 10.11 -17.64
N GLU A 158 14.07 9.11 -18.51
CA GLU A 158 14.72 9.11 -19.86
C GLU A 158 13.95 9.91 -20.93
N LYS A 159 12.75 10.43 -20.58
CA LYS A 159 11.91 11.23 -21.51
C LYS A 159 11.96 12.76 -21.28
N VAL A 160 12.91 13.26 -20.47
CA VAL A 160 13.13 14.71 -20.27
C VAL A 160 14.39 15.19 -20.96
#